data_52f6f08978562be5ae2ef54bc07d045d
#
_entry.id   52f6f08978562be5ae2ef54bc07d045d
#
_cell.length_a   1.000
_cell.length_b   1.000
_cell.length_c   1.000
_cell.angle_alpha   90.00
_cell.angle_beta   90.00
_cell.angle_gamma   90.00
#
_symmetry.space_group_name_H-M   'P 1'
#
loop_
_entity.id
_entity.type
_entity.pdbx_description
1 polymer ?
#
loop_
_entity_poly.entity_id
_entity_poly.type
_entity_poly.pdbx_seq_one_letter_code
_entity_poly.pdbx_strand_id
1 'polypeptide(L)'
;MRREVRATANRLANFDDANLRRSARAAVAAGARVGRAMEILGNEVPDHLKIAGTLRLEHKQASLEELGQLHQPPLTKDAIAGRIRRLLAMADKRAQEMGVPDTEANLTPDMLAEAP
;
A
#
# COMPACT_ATOMS: atom_id res chain seq x y z
N MET A 1 -11.84 -7.04 38.74
CA MET A 1 -12.06 -7.60 37.41
C MET A 1 -12.10 -6.55 36.34
N ARG A 2 -12.93 -5.52 36.49
CA ARG A 2 -13.02 -4.47 35.46
C ARG A 2 -11.71 -3.73 35.22
N ARG A 3 -10.93 -3.47 36.27
CA ARG A 3 -9.62 -2.81 36.12
C ARG A 3 -8.64 -3.65 35.33
N GLU A 4 -8.63 -4.95 35.58
CA GLU A 4 -7.73 -5.85 34.86
C GLU A 4 -8.11 -5.92 33.38
N VAL A 5 -9.39 -6.00 33.09
CA VAL A 5 -9.87 -6.00 31.71
C VAL A 5 -9.52 -4.70 31.01
N ARG A 6 -9.67 -3.56 31.67
CA ARG A 6 -9.30 -2.27 31.10
C ARG A 6 -7.81 -2.15 30.85
N ALA A 7 -6.99 -2.60 31.79
CA ALA A 7 -5.54 -2.57 31.63
C ALA A 7 -5.11 -3.45 30.46
N THR A 8 -5.67 -4.63 30.34
CA THR A 8 -5.41 -5.53 29.22
C THR A 8 -5.86 -4.90 27.90
N ALA A 9 -7.06 -4.33 27.88
CA ALA A 9 -7.60 -3.67 26.69
C ALA A 9 -6.73 -2.50 26.27
N ASN A 10 -6.23 -1.69 27.22
CA ASN A 10 -5.37 -0.57 26.92
C ASN A 10 -4.03 -1.03 26.34
N ARG A 11 -3.44 -2.08 26.83
CA ARG A 11 -2.21 -2.64 26.28
C ARG A 11 -2.42 -3.14 24.86
N LEU A 12 -3.51 -3.84 24.63
CA LEU A 12 -3.87 -4.32 23.30
C LEU A 12 -4.15 -3.16 22.36
N ALA A 13 -4.85 -2.14 22.83
CA ALA A 13 -5.13 -0.95 22.03
C ALA A 13 -3.85 -0.22 21.64
N ASN A 14 -2.89 -0.07 22.57
CA ASN A 14 -1.61 0.56 22.27
C ASN A 14 -0.80 -0.24 21.27
N PHE A 15 -0.81 -1.56 21.37
CA PHE A 15 -0.15 -2.44 20.44
C PHE A 15 -0.79 -2.36 19.05
N ASP A 16 -2.12 -2.39 19.00
CA ASP A 16 -2.86 -2.26 17.76
C ASP A 16 -2.63 -0.91 17.10
N ASP A 17 -2.56 0.16 17.91
CA ASP A 17 -2.31 1.50 17.41
C ASP A 17 -0.93 1.60 16.75
N ALA A 18 0.10 0.99 17.35
CA ALA A 18 1.42 0.93 16.75
C ALA A 18 1.41 0.17 15.43
N ASN A 19 0.71 -0.95 15.36
CA ASN A 19 0.56 -1.73 14.13
C ASN A 19 -0.21 -0.94 13.06
N LEU A 20 -1.25 -0.23 13.46
CA LEU A 20 -2.01 0.60 12.54
C LEU A 20 -1.16 1.73 11.95
N ARG A 21 -0.29 2.34 12.75
CA ARG A 21 0.63 3.36 12.27
C ARG A 21 1.60 2.82 11.25
N ARG A 22 2.17 1.65 11.50
CA ARG A 22 3.08 0.99 10.55
C ARG A 22 2.35 0.67 9.27
N SER A 23 1.15 0.13 9.39
CA SER A 23 0.31 -0.21 8.25
C SER A 23 -0.03 1.02 7.43
N ALA A 24 -0.38 2.11 8.09
CA ALA A 24 -0.71 3.37 7.43
C ALA A 24 0.49 3.94 6.69
N ARG A 25 1.69 3.90 7.29
CA ARG A 25 2.91 4.38 6.63
C ARG A 25 3.28 3.53 5.44
N ALA A 26 3.17 2.21 5.58
CA ALA A 26 3.42 1.30 4.48
C ALA A 26 2.43 1.56 3.34
N ALA A 27 1.17 1.83 3.67
CA ALA A 27 0.14 2.15 2.70
C ALA A 27 0.46 3.44 1.96
N VAL A 28 0.91 4.48 2.66
CA VAL A 28 1.28 5.76 2.06
C VAL A 28 2.48 5.57 1.12
N ALA A 29 3.49 4.82 1.55
CA ALA A 29 4.65 4.54 0.72
C ALA A 29 4.26 3.76 -0.54
N ALA A 30 3.42 2.74 -0.39
CA ALA A 30 2.91 1.98 -1.53
C ALA A 30 2.11 2.86 -2.47
N GLY A 31 1.28 3.77 -1.93
CA GLY A 31 0.52 4.73 -2.72
C GLY A 31 1.40 5.65 -3.53
N ALA A 32 2.49 6.15 -2.95
CA ALA A 32 3.44 7.00 -3.65
C ALA A 32 4.07 6.24 -4.82
N ARG A 33 4.45 4.98 -4.62
CA ARG A 33 5.00 4.15 -5.68
C ARG A 33 3.96 3.85 -6.76
N VAL A 34 2.73 3.53 -6.36
CA VAL A 34 1.64 3.27 -7.31
C VAL A 34 1.35 4.50 -8.16
N GLY A 35 1.33 5.68 -7.55
CA GLY A 35 1.14 6.93 -8.29
C GLY A 35 2.19 7.11 -9.36
N ARG A 36 3.46 6.87 -9.03
CA ARG A 36 4.53 6.93 -10.02
C ARG A 36 4.40 5.86 -11.09
N ALA A 37 3.98 4.64 -10.69
CA ALA A 37 3.77 3.55 -11.63
C ALA A 37 2.72 3.90 -12.67
N MET A 38 1.63 4.53 -12.25
CA MET A 38 0.58 4.96 -13.17
C MET A 38 1.08 6.02 -14.14
N GLU A 39 1.96 6.93 -13.69
CA GLU A 39 2.58 7.91 -14.56
C GLU A 39 3.48 7.26 -15.61
N ILE A 40 4.31 6.30 -15.18
CA ILE A 40 5.25 5.63 -16.07
C ILE A 40 4.53 4.80 -17.14
N LEU A 41 3.54 4.03 -16.73
CA LEU A 41 2.83 3.12 -17.63
C LEU A 41 1.71 3.79 -18.42
N GLY A 42 1.10 4.82 -17.87
CA GLY A 42 0.00 5.51 -18.54
C GLY A 42 -1.13 4.55 -18.94
N ASN A 43 -1.44 4.52 -20.23
CA ASN A 43 -2.51 3.66 -20.75
C ASN A 43 -2.10 2.19 -20.90
N GLU A 44 -0.85 1.86 -20.65
CA GLU A 44 -0.35 0.49 -20.78
C GLU A 44 -0.66 -0.39 -19.57
N VAL A 45 -1.25 0.17 -18.51
CA VAL A 45 -1.61 -0.58 -17.30
C VAL A 45 -2.73 -1.56 -17.62
N PRO A 46 -2.54 -2.86 -17.39
CA PRO A 46 -3.64 -3.83 -17.55
C PRO A 46 -4.80 -3.48 -16.60
N ASP A 47 -6.03 -3.70 -17.05
CA ASP A 47 -7.22 -3.30 -16.29
C ASP A 47 -7.24 -3.87 -14.87
N HIS A 48 -6.89 -5.14 -14.69
CA HIS A 48 -6.91 -5.76 -13.38
C HIS A 48 -5.87 -5.15 -12.42
N LEU A 49 -4.76 -4.67 -12.94
CA LEU A 49 -3.75 -3.97 -12.14
C LEU A 49 -4.15 -2.52 -11.90
N LYS A 50 -4.80 -1.91 -12.87
CA LYS A 50 -5.30 -0.54 -12.75
C LYS A 50 -6.32 -0.42 -11.62
N ILE A 51 -7.22 -1.38 -11.51
CA ILE A 51 -8.22 -1.38 -10.44
C ILE A 51 -7.51 -1.43 -9.06
N ALA A 52 -6.55 -2.34 -8.90
CA ALA A 52 -5.81 -2.44 -7.64
C ALA A 52 -5.04 -1.15 -7.33
N GLY A 53 -4.39 -0.57 -8.33
CA GLY A 53 -3.66 0.68 -8.17
C GLY A 53 -4.58 1.84 -7.79
N THR A 54 -5.73 1.95 -8.46
CA THR A 54 -6.71 2.99 -8.18
C THR A 54 -7.24 2.90 -6.75
N LEU A 55 -7.55 1.70 -6.28
CA LEU A 55 -7.97 1.48 -4.90
C LEU A 55 -6.91 1.95 -3.91
N ARG A 56 -5.64 1.63 -4.19
CA ARG A 56 -4.55 2.08 -3.31
C ARG A 56 -4.46 3.61 -3.26
N LEU A 57 -4.65 4.28 -4.38
CA LEU A 57 -4.58 5.74 -4.47
C LEU A 57 -5.78 6.42 -3.82
N GLU A 58 -6.96 5.86 -3.97
CA GLU A 58 -8.18 6.41 -3.38
C GLU A 58 -8.23 6.21 -1.87
N HIS A 59 -7.70 5.10 -1.39
CA HIS A 59 -7.71 4.72 0.03
C HIS A 59 -6.29 4.70 0.58
N LYS A 60 -5.73 5.87 0.78
CA LYS A 60 -4.30 6.07 1.04
C LYS A 60 -3.77 5.37 2.27
N GLN A 61 -4.60 5.17 3.27
CA GLN A 61 -4.17 4.56 4.54
C GLN A 61 -4.82 3.20 4.80
N ALA A 62 -5.60 2.70 3.87
CA ALA A 62 -6.26 1.41 4.02
C ALA A 62 -5.25 0.27 4.03
N SER A 63 -5.52 -0.76 4.82
CA SER A 63 -4.72 -1.98 4.81
C SER A 63 -4.96 -2.75 3.51
N LEU A 64 -4.08 -3.69 3.20
CA LEU A 64 -4.25 -4.56 2.05
C LEU A 64 -5.53 -5.39 2.17
N GLU A 65 -5.86 -5.82 3.39
CA GLU A 65 -7.09 -6.55 3.65
C GLU A 65 -8.32 -5.70 3.32
N GLU A 66 -8.32 -4.44 3.74
CA GLU A 66 -9.40 -3.51 3.42
C GLU A 66 -9.51 -3.27 1.91
N LEU A 67 -8.38 -3.11 1.24
CA LEU A 67 -8.38 -2.94 -0.22
C LEU A 67 -8.98 -4.15 -0.93
N GLY A 68 -8.64 -5.35 -0.44
CA GLY A 68 -9.20 -6.57 -0.99
C GLY A 68 -10.72 -6.61 -0.86
N GLN A 69 -11.24 -6.17 0.30
CA GLN A 69 -12.68 -6.11 0.52
C GLN A 69 -13.37 -5.08 -0.36
N LEU A 70 -12.70 -4.00 -0.69
CA LEU A 70 -13.23 -2.95 -1.56
C LEU A 70 -13.25 -3.34 -3.04
N HIS A 71 -12.43 -4.30 -3.41
CA HIS A 71 -12.40 -4.80 -4.78
C HIS A 71 -13.70 -5.55 -5.10
N GLN A 72 -14.15 -5.50 -6.34
CA GLN A 72 -15.35 -6.21 -6.77
C GLN A 72 -15.04 -7.14 -7.93
N PRO A 73 -15.14 -8.46 -7.72
CA PRO A 73 -15.50 -9.13 -6.46
C PRO A 73 -14.39 -9.03 -5.42
N PRO A 74 -14.67 -9.21 -4.12
CA PRO A 74 -13.65 -9.08 -3.09
C PRO A 74 -12.46 -10.04 -3.31
N LEU A 75 -11.27 -9.54 -3.02
CA LEU A 75 -10.03 -10.29 -3.13
C LEU A 75 -9.42 -10.52 -1.76
N THR A 76 -8.60 -11.56 -1.65
CA THR A 76 -7.81 -11.78 -0.45
C THR A 76 -6.70 -10.73 -0.35
N LYS A 77 -6.15 -10.56 0.85
CA LYS A 77 -5.00 -9.69 1.09
C LYS A 77 -3.84 -10.05 0.15
N ASP A 78 -3.54 -11.33 0.01
CA ASP A 78 -2.42 -11.77 -0.82
C ASP A 78 -2.68 -11.51 -2.29
N ALA A 79 -3.91 -11.68 -2.74
CA ALA A 79 -4.27 -11.43 -4.13
C ALA A 79 -4.11 -9.96 -4.51
N ILE A 80 -4.63 -9.06 -3.66
CA ILE A 80 -4.52 -7.61 -3.94
C ILE A 80 -3.06 -7.15 -3.83
N ALA A 81 -2.32 -7.67 -2.85
CA ALA A 81 -0.89 -7.37 -2.70
C ALA A 81 -0.10 -7.82 -3.93
N GLY A 82 -0.41 -8.99 -4.46
CA GLY A 82 0.24 -9.51 -5.66
C GLY A 82 0.01 -8.63 -6.87
N ARG A 83 -1.19 -8.11 -7.03
CA ARG A 83 -1.52 -7.20 -8.13
C ARG A 83 -0.75 -5.89 -8.03
N ILE A 84 -0.67 -5.32 -6.83
CA ILE A 84 0.10 -4.10 -6.61
C ILE A 84 1.58 -4.34 -6.90
N ARG A 85 2.16 -5.45 -6.43
CA ARG A 85 3.56 -5.78 -6.72
C ARG A 85 3.83 -5.93 -8.21
N ARG A 86 2.93 -6.56 -8.95
CA ARG A 86 3.08 -6.69 -10.41
C ARG A 86 3.04 -5.33 -11.08
N LEU A 87 2.14 -4.46 -10.66
CA LEU A 87 2.05 -3.11 -11.19
C LEU A 87 3.37 -2.37 -10.99
N LEU A 88 3.92 -2.42 -9.78
CA LEU A 88 5.18 -1.75 -9.47
C LEU A 88 6.34 -2.35 -10.25
N ALA A 89 6.40 -3.68 -10.38
CA ALA A 89 7.46 -4.35 -11.13
C ALA A 89 7.43 -3.99 -12.62
N MET A 90 6.24 -3.94 -13.21
CA MET A 90 6.08 -3.52 -14.61
C MET A 90 6.55 -2.09 -14.81
N ALA A 91 6.17 -1.20 -13.90
CA ALA A 91 6.54 0.20 -13.98
C ALA A 91 8.04 0.40 -13.81
N ASP A 92 8.65 -0.29 -12.86
CA ASP A 92 10.10 -0.19 -12.63
C ASP A 92 10.88 -0.68 -13.84
N LYS A 93 10.45 -1.77 -14.45
CA LYS A 93 11.06 -2.28 -15.66
C LYS A 93 10.94 -1.27 -16.82
N ARG A 94 9.76 -0.71 -16.98
CA ARG A 94 9.51 0.28 -18.03
C ARG A 94 10.37 1.53 -17.81
N ALA A 95 10.47 1.97 -16.55
CA ALA A 95 11.30 3.11 -16.21
C ALA A 95 12.77 2.88 -16.59
N GLN A 96 13.29 1.68 -16.33
CA GLN A 96 14.65 1.32 -16.75
C GLN A 96 14.81 1.37 -18.25
N GLU A 97 13.85 0.87 -18.99
CA GLU A 97 13.88 0.87 -20.45
C GLU A 97 13.85 2.31 -21.02
N MET A 98 13.11 3.18 -20.35
CA MET A 98 12.95 4.58 -20.77
C MET A 98 14.06 5.49 -20.23
N GLY A 99 14.85 5.02 -19.27
CA GLY A 99 15.88 5.83 -18.61
C GLY A 99 15.32 6.95 -17.76
N VAL A 100 14.16 6.72 -17.13
CA VAL A 100 13.50 7.70 -16.27
C VAL A 100 13.45 7.18 -14.81
N PRO A 101 13.20 8.07 -13.83
CA PRO A 101 13.06 7.63 -12.43
C PRO A 101 11.94 6.62 -12.26
N ASP A 102 12.18 5.60 -11.43
CA ASP A 102 11.26 4.50 -11.21
C ASP A 102 10.21 4.81 -10.11
N THR A 103 9.51 3.77 -9.63
CA THR A 103 8.44 3.97 -8.65
C THR A 103 8.94 4.43 -7.28
N GLU A 104 10.23 4.30 -6.99
CA GLU A 104 10.79 4.77 -5.72
C GLU A 104 11.07 6.27 -5.72
N ALA A 105 10.98 6.93 -6.86
CA ALA A 105 11.26 8.36 -6.97
C ALA A 105 10.35 9.24 -6.10
N ASN A 106 9.14 8.78 -5.82
CA ASN A 106 8.19 9.51 -4.99
C ASN A 106 8.30 9.21 -3.49
N LEU A 107 9.21 8.32 -3.10
CA LEU A 107 9.40 8.02 -1.68
C LEU A 107 10.20 9.14 -1.02
N THR A 108 9.76 9.52 0.18
CA THR A 108 10.45 10.53 0.98
C THR A 108 11.24 9.86 2.09
N PRO A 109 12.23 10.57 2.69
CA PRO A 109 12.93 10.03 3.85
C PRO A 109 12.01 9.64 5.00
N ASP A 110 10.93 10.38 5.22
CA ASP A 110 9.96 10.06 6.26
C ASP A 110 9.28 8.72 6.02
N MET A 111 8.98 8.39 4.79
CA MET A 111 8.39 7.10 4.42
C MET A 111 9.39 5.96 4.61
N LEU A 112 10.66 6.21 4.34
CA LEU A 112 11.73 5.21 4.45
C LEU A 112 12.24 5.05 5.87
N ALA A 113 12.12 6.07 6.70
CA ALA A 113 12.63 6.09 8.08
C ALA A 113 11.74 5.34 9.05
N GLU A 114 10.84 4.55 8.58
CA GLU A 114 9.90 3.86 9.40
C GLU A 114 10.41 2.62 10.08
N ALA A 115 11.55 2.15 9.71
CA ALA A 115 12.12 0.98 10.34
C ALA A 115 12.30 1.25 11.84
N PRO A 116 11.72 0.42 12.69
CA PRO A 116 11.86 0.59 14.13
C PRO A 116 13.29 0.36 14.58
#